data_d0b5e47431e066462b813dafc312f255
#
_entry.id   d0b5e47431e066462b813dafc312f255
#
_cell.length_a   1.000
_cell.length_b   1.000
_cell.length_c   1.000
_cell.angle_alpha   90.00
_cell.angle_beta   90.00
_cell.angle_gamma   90.00
#
_symmetry.space_group_name_H-M   'P 1'
#
loop_
_entity.id
_entity.type
_entity.pdbx_description
1 polymer ?
#
loop_
_entity_poly.entity_id
_entity_poly.type
_entity_poly.pdbx_seq_one_letter_code
_entity_poly.pdbx_strand_id
1 'polypeptide(L)'
;ISLGLVGSEMCIRDRENSVTQVIEQQLTGLDNLLYFSSTSSSDGSVSINVTFEQGTDPDTAQVQVQNKIQQAESRLPSEVQQTGVTVEKSQSNFLLIAAVYDTTDKASSSDIADWLVSNVQDPLARVEGVGSLQVFGAEYAMRIWLDPAKLASYSLMPSDVQSAIEAQNVQVTAGKIGALPSPNTQQLTATVRAQSRLQTVDQFKNIIVKSQSDGAVVRIKDVARVEMGSEDYTAIGKLNGHPSAGVAVMLSPGANALNTATLVKDKIAEFQRNMPQGYDIAYPKDSTEFIKISVEDVIQTLFEAIVLVVCVMYLFLQNLRATLIPALAVPVVLLGTFGVLALF
;
A
#
# COMPACT_ATOMS: atom_id res chain seq x y z
N ILE A 1 -1.71 -9.35 10.29
CA ILE A 1 -0.43 -8.86 9.77
C ILE A 1 -0.28 -9.36 8.36
N SER A 2 -0.10 -8.44 7.43
CA SER A 2 0.16 -8.74 6.03
C SER A 2 1.65 -8.59 5.74
N LEU A 3 2.19 -9.55 5.00
CA LEU A 3 3.57 -9.58 4.53
C LEU A 3 3.52 -9.49 3.00
N GLY A 4 4.12 -8.46 2.46
CA GLY A 4 4.20 -8.26 1.01
C GLY A 4 5.63 -8.40 0.50
N LEU A 5 5.80 -9.13 -0.57
CA LEU A 5 7.07 -9.36 -1.26
C LEU A 5 6.86 -9.24 -2.76
N VAL A 6 7.70 -8.46 -3.41
CA VAL A 6 7.76 -8.40 -4.88
C VAL A 6 9.15 -8.84 -5.30
N GLY A 7 9.26 -9.88 -6.08
CA GLY A 7 10.53 -10.45 -6.55
C GLY A 7 10.52 -10.76 -8.05
N SER A 8 11.69 -11.04 -8.61
CA SER A 8 11.90 -11.33 -10.01
C SER A 8 11.09 -12.53 -10.54
N GLU A 9 10.99 -12.68 -11.86
CA GLU A 9 10.23 -13.72 -12.59
C GLU A 9 10.69 -15.14 -12.30
N MET A 10 10.43 -15.61 -11.09
CA MET A 10 10.63 -17.00 -10.70
C MET A 10 9.32 -17.78 -10.88
N CYS A 11 9.39 -19.03 -11.26
CA CYS A 11 8.22 -19.90 -11.38
C CYS A 11 7.46 -19.95 -10.05
N ILE A 12 6.12 -19.91 -10.04
CA ILE A 12 5.30 -19.90 -8.81
C ILE A 12 5.73 -21.00 -7.84
N ARG A 13 5.98 -22.21 -8.34
CA ARG A 13 6.43 -23.34 -7.53
C ARG A 13 7.79 -23.13 -6.89
N ASP A 14 8.74 -22.57 -7.63
CA ASP A 14 10.09 -22.31 -7.10
C ASP A 14 10.06 -21.23 -6.03
N ARG A 15 9.20 -20.25 -6.19
CA ARG A 15 8.97 -19.17 -5.20
C ARG A 15 8.26 -19.70 -3.95
N GLU A 16 7.27 -20.56 -4.12
CA GLU A 16 6.63 -21.25 -3.00
C GLU A 16 7.65 -22.00 -2.16
N ASN A 17 8.53 -22.77 -2.80
CA ASN A 17 9.54 -23.57 -2.11
C ASN A 17 10.68 -22.74 -1.50
N SER A 18 11.11 -21.67 -2.17
CA SER A 18 12.32 -20.93 -1.78
C SER A 18 12.02 -19.71 -0.90
N VAL A 19 10.80 -19.16 -0.94
CA VAL A 19 10.41 -17.97 -0.19
C VAL A 19 9.29 -18.28 0.78
N THR A 20 8.12 -18.68 0.27
CA THR A 20 6.91 -18.85 1.08
C THR A 20 7.12 -19.87 2.19
N GLN A 21 7.58 -21.08 1.86
CA GLN A 21 7.81 -22.14 2.86
C GLN A 21 8.91 -21.77 3.85
N VAL A 22 9.95 -21.06 3.42
CA VAL A 22 11.02 -20.63 4.32
C VAL A 22 10.50 -19.67 5.38
N ILE A 23 9.64 -18.73 4.98
CA ILE A 23 9.02 -17.78 5.91
C ILE A 23 8.00 -18.51 6.81
N GLU A 24 7.12 -19.34 6.24
CA GLU A 24 6.11 -20.11 6.98
C GLU A 24 6.73 -20.97 8.09
N GLN A 25 7.85 -21.63 7.79
CA GLN A 25 8.59 -22.43 8.79
C GLN A 25 9.05 -21.60 9.98
N GLN A 26 9.42 -20.34 9.77
CA GLN A 26 9.85 -19.44 10.84
C GLN A 26 8.68 -18.84 11.61
N LEU A 27 7.52 -18.64 10.96
CA LEU A 27 6.31 -18.12 11.61
C LEU A 27 5.68 -19.12 12.59
N THR A 28 6.07 -20.40 12.54
CA THR A 28 5.65 -21.38 13.55
C THR A 28 6.21 -21.01 14.92
N GLY A 29 5.39 -21.09 15.97
CA GLY A 29 5.78 -20.78 17.33
C GLY A 29 5.72 -19.28 17.68
N LEU A 30 4.89 -18.51 16.98
CA LEU A 30 4.43 -17.19 17.42
C LEU A 30 3.41 -17.34 18.55
N ASP A 31 3.47 -16.46 19.55
CA ASP A 31 2.51 -16.45 20.63
C ASP A 31 1.13 -15.99 20.14
N ASN A 32 0.09 -16.65 20.60
CA ASN A 32 -1.30 -16.35 20.23
C ASN A 32 -1.60 -16.42 18.72
N LEU A 33 -0.78 -17.15 17.95
CA LEU A 33 -1.03 -17.40 16.55
C LEU A 33 -2.28 -18.28 16.38
N LEU A 34 -3.28 -17.79 15.66
CA LEU A 34 -4.46 -18.56 15.33
C LEU A 34 -4.25 -19.38 14.05
N TYR A 35 -3.93 -18.72 12.96
CA TYR A 35 -3.54 -19.33 11.68
C TYR A 35 -2.81 -18.31 10.80
N PHE A 36 -2.18 -18.79 9.74
CA PHE A 36 -1.69 -17.96 8.66
C PHE A 36 -2.15 -18.53 7.32
N SER A 37 -2.22 -17.66 6.32
CA SER A 37 -2.54 -18.02 4.94
C SER A 37 -1.57 -17.31 4.00
N SER A 38 -1.05 -18.04 3.02
CA SER A 38 -0.07 -17.55 2.07
C SER A 38 -0.62 -17.60 0.66
N THR A 39 -0.33 -16.57 -0.12
CA THR A 39 -0.69 -16.48 -1.53
C THR A 39 0.54 -16.09 -2.33
N SER A 40 0.91 -16.92 -3.31
CA SER A 40 1.99 -16.66 -4.26
C SER A 40 1.40 -16.40 -5.63
N SER A 41 1.63 -15.22 -6.18
CA SER A 41 1.10 -14.78 -7.47
C SER A 41 2.10 -14.98 -8.61
N SER A 42 1.59 -15.03 -9.85
CA SER A 42 2.43 -15.17 -11.05
C SER A 42 3.27 -13.92 -11.37
N ASP A 43 2.88 -12.77 -10.84
CA ASP A 43 3.58 -11.48 -10.96
C ASP A 43 4.86 -11.37 -10.12
N GLY A 44 5.12 -12.34 -9.27
CA GLY A 44 6.29 -12.31 -8.40
C GLY A 44 5.99 -11.92 -6.96
N SER A 45 4.75 -11.56 -6.63
CA SER A 45 4.37 -11.20 -5.28
C SER A 45 4.06 -12.42 -4.41
N VAL A 46 4.45 -12.33 -3.13
CA VAL A 46 4.05 -13.26 -2.08
C VAL A 46 3.39 -12.45 -0.97
N SER A 47 2.20 -12.84 -0.57
CA SER A 47 1.47 -12.24 0.54
C SER A 47 1.16 -13.31 1.58
N ILE A 48 1.55 -13.06 2.83
CA ILE A 48 1.28 -13.94 3.96
C ILE A 48 0.47 -13.18 4.99
N ASN A 49 -0.76 -13.61 5.22
CA ASN A 49 -1.64 -13.04 6.22
C ASN A 49 -1.56 -13.87 7.51
N VAL A 50 -1.10 -13.26 8.59
CA VAL A 50 -0.96 -13.89 9.89
C VAL A 50 -2.07 -13.38 10.81
N THR A 51 -2.91 -14.29 11.30
CA THR A 51 -4.06 -13.97 12.15
C THR A 51 -3.78 -14.42 13.58
N PHE A 52 -3.98 -13.52 14.52
CA PHE A 52 -3.78 -13.73 15.95
C PHE A 52 -5.10 -13.84 16.70
N GLU A 53 -5.07 -14.42 17.89
CA GLU A 53 -6.23 -14.51 18.78
C GLU A 53 -6.71 -13.11 19.19
N GLN A 54 -8.01 -12.99 19.44
CA GLN A 54 -8.61 -11.73 19.88
C GLN A 54 -8.05 -11.32 21.25
N GLY A 55 -7.65 -10.04 21.37
CA GLY A 55 -7.03 -9.51 22.60
C GLY A 55 -5.50 -9.52 22.56
N THR A 56 -4.88 -10.09 21.51
CA THR A 56 -3.42 -9.97 21.29
C THR A 56 -3.06 -8.52 20.96
N ASP A 57 -2.03 -8.00 21.64
CA ASP A 57 -1.51 -6.66 21.32
C ASP A 57 -0.87 -6.62 19.93
N PRO A 58 -1.39 -5.79 19.00
CA PRO A 58 -0.91 -5.76 17.63
C PRO A 58 0.54 -5.30 17.48
N ASP A 59 1.03 -4.46 18.40
CA ASP A 59 2.41 -3.97 18.37
C ASP A 59 3.39 -5.08 18.75
N THR A 60 3.07 -5.82 19.80
CA THR A 60 3.85 -6.99 20.23
C THR A 60 3.84 -8.08 19.13
N ALA A 61 2.70 -8.36 18.54
CA ALA A 61 2.58 -9.33 17.46
C ALA A 61 3.42 -8.94 16.24
N GLN A 62 3.41 -7.66 15.85
CA GLN A 62 4.23 -7.17 14.74
C GLN A 62 5.73 -7.35 15.01
N VAL A 63 6.18 -7.03 16.22
CA VAL A 63 7.59 -7.20 16.61
C VAL A 63 7.99 -8.68 16.58
N GLN A 64 7.13 -9.58 17.06
CA GLN A 64 7.39 -11.02 17.01
C GLN A 64 7.51 -11.52 15.56
N VAL A 65 6.58 -11.14 14.68
CA VAL A 65 6.63 -11.48 13.26
C VAL A 65 7.89 -10.94 12.60
N GLN A 66 8.23 -9.66 12.85
CA GLN A 66 9.43 -9.03 12.31
C GLN A 66 10.71 -9.79 12.73
N ASN A 67 10.81 -10.18 13.99
CA ASN A 67 11.94 -10.97 14.50
C ASN A 67 12.05 -12.34 13.82
N LYS A 68 10.90 -13.00 13.56
CA LYS A 68 10.88 -14.29 12.85
C LYS A 68 11.31 -14.14 11.39
N ILE A 69 10.91 -13.05 10.73
CA ILE A 69 11.31 -12.78 9.35
C ILE A 69 12.80 -12.49 9.26
N GLN A 70 13.37 -11.71 10.18
CA GLN A 70 14.81 -11.48 10.22
C GLN A 70 15.61 -12.78 10.35
N GLN A 71 15.10 -13.77 11.08
CA GLN A 71 15.72 -15.09 11.15
C GLN A 71 15.62 -15.86 9.80
N ALA A 72 14.55 -15.65 9.04
CA ALA A 72 14.38 -16.24 7.72
C ALA A 72 15.27 -15.58 6.65
N GLU A 73 15.58 -14.30 6.79
CA GLU A 73 16.19 -13.44 5.75
C GLU A 73 17.45 -14.02 5.15
N SER A 74 18.34 -14.59 5.97
CA SER A 74 19.58 -15.21 5.50
C SER A 74 19.37 -16.45 4.62
N ARG A 75 18.18 -17.04 4.62
CA ARG A 75 17.79 -18.22 3.85
C ARG A 75 16.99 -17.88 2.60
N LEU A 76 16.60 -16.61 2.44
CA LEU A 76 15.85 -16.13 1.29
C LEU A 76 16.79 -15.90 0.09
N PRO A 77 16.28 -15.97 -1.15
CA PRO A 77 17.03 -15.58 -2.34
C PRO A 77 17.56 -14.15 -2.27
N SER A 78 18.70 -13.88 -2.93
CA SER A 78 19.36 -12.57 -2.92
C SER A 78 18.47 -11.42 -3.40
N GLU A 79 17.62 -11.69 -4.37
CA GLU A 79 16.66 -10.72 -4.93
C GLU A 79 15.63 -10.29 -3.88
N VAL A 80 15.14 -11.24 -3.10
CA VAL A 80 14.19 -11.00 -2.01
C VAL A 80 14.85 -10.25 -0.85
N GLN A 81 16.11 -10.59 -0.53
CA GLN A 81 16.87 -9.87 0.51
C GLN A 81 17.12 -8.41 0.13
N GLN A 82 17.35 -8.12 -1.16
CA GLN A 82 17.56 -6.74 -1.65
C GLN A 82 16.27 -5.91 -1.65
N THR A 83 15.15 -6.52 -1.99
CA THR A 83 13.83 -5.87 -1.98
C THR A 83 13.30 -5.70 -0.55
N GLY A 84 13.60 -6.68 0.31
CA GLY A 84 13.13 -6.74 1.69
C GLY A 84 11.72 -7.30 1.83
N VAL A 85 11.33 -7.57 3.07
CA VAL A 85 9.99 -8.05 3.45
C VAL A 85 9.33 -6.98 4.32
N THR A 86 8.20 -6.46 3.87
CA THR A 86 7.39 -5.51 4.64
C THR A 86 6.42 -6.22 5.57
N VAL A 87 6.30 -5.74 6.81
CA VAL A 87 5.35 -6.25 7.82
C VAL A 87 4.43 -5.11 8.23
N GLU A 88 3.15 -5.25 7.91
CA GLU A 88 2.13 -4.24 8.19
C GLU A 88 1.02 -4.80 9.08
N LYS A 89 0.53 -3.94 9.97
CA LYS A 89 -0.68 -4.22 10.77
C LYS A 89 -1.89 -3.67 10.03
N SER A 90 -2.82 -4.53 9.68
CA SER A 90 -4.07 -4.08 9.08
C SER A 90 -5.20 -5.05 9.38
N GLN A 91 -6.42 -4.55 9.29
CA GLN A 91 -7.57 -5.41 9.17
C GLN A 91 -7.65 -5.94 7.75
N SER A 92 -8.11 -7.18 7.58
CA SER A 92 -8.22 -7.83 6.27
C SER A 92 -9.26 -7.22 5.33
N ASN A 93 -10.17 -6.39 5.85
CA ASN A 93 -11.24 -5.77 5.08
C ASN A 93 -10.93 -4.32 4.75
N PHE A 94 -11.28 -3.91 3.53
CA PHE A 94 -11.21 -2.51 3.11
C PHE A 94 -12.27 -1.68 3.85
N LEU A 95 -11.82 -0.61 4.49
CA LEU A 95 -12.68 0.40 5.10
C LEU A 95 -13.42 1.18 4.01
N LEU A 96 -12.67 1.72 3.07
CA LEU A 96 -13.19 2.39 1.90
C LEU A 96 -12.23 2.25 0.71
N ILE A 97 -12.77 2.35 -0.50
CA ILE A 97 -11.99 2.44 -1.73
C ILE A 97 -12.34 3.79 -2.37
N ALA A 98 -11.33 4.62 -2.58
CA ALA A 98 -11.44 5.84 -3.35
C ALA A 98 -10.86 5.58 -4.76
N ALA A 99 -11.63 5.82 -5.79
CA ALA A 99 -11.22 5.70 -7.18
C ALA A 99 -11.17 7.08 -7.83
N VAL A 100 -10.03 7.40 -8.43
CA VAL A 100 -9.82 8.58 -9.27
C VAL A 100 -10.01 8.14 -10.71
N TYR A 101 -10.76 8.89 -11.50
CA TYR A 101 -11.03 8.60 -12.91
C TYR A 101 -11.01 9.87 -13.76
N ASP A 102 -10.69 9.72 -15.04
CA ASP A 102 -10.69 10.83 -15.98
C ASP A 102 -12.00 10.86 -16.80
N THR A 103 -12.81 11.89 -16.57
CA THR A 103 -14.08 12.11 -17.29
C THR A 103 -13.88 12.49 -18.75
N THR A 104 -12.68 12.88 -19.14
CA THR A 104 -12.34 13.33 -20.50
C THR A 104 -11.72 12.24 -21.37
N ASP A 105 -11.38 11.07 -20.79
CA ASP A 105 -10.71 9.93 -21.45
C ASP A 105 -9.36 10.28 -22.10
N LYS A 106 -8.71 11.34 -21.67
CA LYS A 106 -7.40 11.76 -22.21
C LYS A 106 -6.23 11.13 -21.46
N ALA A 107 -6.38 10.95 -20.15
CA ALA A 107 -5.38 10.32 -19.32
C ALA A 107 -5.53 8.79 -19.37
N SER A 108 -4.42 8.08 -19.33
CA SER A 108 -4.41 6.63 -19.16
C SER A 108 -4.62 6.25 -17.67
N SER A 109 -4.97 5.00 -17.40
CA SER A 109 -5.04 4.50 -16.03
C SER A 109 -3.68 4.60 -15.30
N SER A 110 -2.57 4.51 -16.04
CA SER A 110 -1.21 4.67 -15.48
C SER A 110 -0.90 6.13 -15.13
N ASP A 111 -1.37 7.12 -15.93
CA ASP A 111 -1.26 8.55 -15.56
C ASP A 111 -1.96 8.84 -14.24
N ILE A 112 -3.16 8.27 -14.07
CA ILE A 112 -3.96 8.45 -12.87
C ILE A 112 -3.31 7.75 -11.67
N ALA A 113 -2.78 6.53 -11.87
CA ALA A 113 -2.10 5.78 -10.83
C ALA A 113 -0.83 6.49 -10.36
N ASP A 114 0.00 6.97 -11.27
CA ASP A 114 1.23 7.72 -10.98
C ASP A 114 0.92 9.00 -10.19
N TRP A 115 -0.12 9.73 -10.60
CA TRP A 115 -0.58 10.91 -9.87
C TRP A 115 -1.04 10.54 -8.46
N LEU A 116 -1.79 9.45 -8.31
CA LEU A 116 -2.35 8.99 -7.05
C LEU A 116 -1.24 8.56 -6.08
N VAL A 117 -0.27 7.79 -6.55
CA VAL A 117 0.88 7.36 -5.74
C VAL A 117 1.74 8.55 -5.32
N SER A 118 2.09 9.42 -6.28
CA SER A 118 2.97 10.56 -6.02
C SER A 118 2.37 11.62 -5.10
N ASN A 119 1.05 11.81 -5.09
CA ASN A 119 0.41 12.93 -4.38
C ASN A 119 -0.49 12.49 -3.22
N VAL A 120 -1.08 11.30 -3.26
CA VAL A 120 -2.18 10.92 -2.37
C VAL A 120 -1.77 9.81 -1.39
N GLN A 121 -0.99 8.82 -1.83
CA GLN A 121 -0.66 7.64 -1.04
C GLN A 121 0.01 7.99 0.29
N ASP A 122 1.15 8.66 0.26
CA ASP A 122 1.91 8.99 1.47
C ASP A 122 1.15 9.86 2.48
N PRO A 123 0.43 10.93 2.06
CA PRO A 123 -0.38 11.71 2.97
C PRO A 123 -1.57 10.95 3.56
N LEU A 124 -2.18 10.03 2.81
CA LEU A 124 -3.27 9.19 3.33
C LEU A 124 -2.75 8.13 4.31
N ALA A 125 -1.58 7.57 4.08
CA ALA A 125 -0.95 6.61 5.00
C ALA A 125 -0.69 7.20 6.41
N ARG A 126 -0.61 8.53 6.52
CA ARG A 126 -0.36 9.25 7.77
C ARG A 126 -1.65 9.70 8.48
N VAL A 127 -2.81 9.41 7.91
CA VAL A 127 -4.09 9.72 8.55
C VAL A 127 -4.31 8.79 9.74
N GLU A 128 -4.74 9.36 10.86
CA GLU A 128 -5.01 8.61 12.08
C GLU A 128 -6.04 7.49 11.84
N GLY A 129 -5.71 6.29 12.31
CA GLY A 129 -6.56 5.11 12.16
C GLY A 129 -6.36 4.35 10.85
N VAL A 130 -5.58 4.84 9.90
CA VAL A 130 -5.18 4.10 8.70
C VAL A 130 -4.11 3.07 9.09
N GLY A 131 -4.35 1.80 8.74
CA GLY A 131 -3.42 0.70 8.99
C GLY A 131 -2.49 0.46 7.81
N SER A 132 -3.06 0.30 6.62
CA SER A 132 -2.32 0.16 5.37
C SER A 132 -3.14 0.68 4.18
N LEU A 133 -2.45 0.92 3.09
CA LEU A 133 -3.04 1.34 1.82
C LEU A 133 -2.66 0.38 0.72
N GLN A 134 -3.62 0.07 -0.14
CA GLN A 134 -3.37 -0.68 -1.37
C GLN A 134 -3.78 0.16 -2.57
N VAL A 135 -2.83 0.45 -3.44
CA VAL A 135 -3.10 1.15 -4.70
C VAL A 135 -3.49 0.13 -5.77
N PHE A 136 -4.58 0.40 -6.47
CA PHE A 136 -5.02 -0.33 -7.64
C PHE A 136 -4.71 0.50 -8.89
N GLY A 137 -3.69 0.10 -9.60
CA GLY A 137 -3.14 0.75 -10.79
C GLY A 137 -1.64 0.55 -10.82
N ALA A 138 -1.05 0.64 -11.98
CA ALA A 138 0.38 0.48 -12.16
C ALA A 138 1.01 1.84 -12.47
N GLU A 139 2.06 2.16 -11.74
CA GLU A 139 2.86 3.37 -11.94
C GLU A 139 3.63 3.33 -13.26
N TYR A 140 4.28 4.44 -13.58
CA TYR A 140 5.21 4.47 -14.69
C TYR A 140 6.54 3.80 -14.33
N ALA A 141 7.01 2.96 -15.25
CA ALA A 141 8.32 2.33 -15.17
C ALA A 141 9.09 2.50 -16.47
N MET A 142 10.41 2.37 -16.39
CA MET A 142 11.27 2.31 -17.57
C MET A 142 11.20 0.91 -18.16
N ARG A 143 10.54 0.78 -19.30
CA ARG A 143 10.36 -0.49 -20.02
C ARG A 143 11.47 -0.70 -21.03
N ILE A 144 12.16 -1.82 -20.91
CA ILE A 144 13.24 -2.23 -21.80
C ILE A 144 12.83 -3.53 -22.47
N TRP A 145 12.38 -3.41 -23.73
CA TRP A 145 11.94 -4.55 -24.52
C TRP A 145 13.13 -5.13 -25.30
N LEU A 146 13.67 -6.23 -24.81
CA LEU A 146 14.81 -6.91 -25.42
C LEU A 146 14.40 -7.56 -26.74
N ASP A 147 15.25 -7.44 -27.78
CA ASP A 147 15.09 -8.10 -29.06
C ASP A 147 16.00 -9.34 -29.08
N PRO A 148 15.43 -10.57 -29.02
CA PRO A 148 16.24 -11.79 -28.97
C PRO A 148 17.17 -11.98 -30.17
N ALA A 149 16.73 -11.56 -31.37
CA ALA A 149 17.54 -11.69 -32.59
C ALA A 149 18.76 -10.77 -32.54
N LYS A 150 18.59 -9.55 -32.06
CA LYS A 150 19.70 -8.60 -31.89
C LYS A 150 20.64 -9.02 -30.78
N LEU A 151 20.12 -9.51 -29.64
CA LEU A 151 20.95 -10.07 -28.57
C LEU A 151 21.84 -11.21 -29.09
N ALA A 152 21.25 -12.15 -29.84
CA ALA A 152 21.98 -13.26 -30.42
C ALA A 152 23.05 -12.77 -31.39
N SER A 153 22.79 -11.75 -32.23
CA SER A 153 23.75 -11.20 -33.19
C SER A 153 24.99 -10.58 -32.53
N TYR A 154 24.83 -10.03 -31.32
CA TYR A 154 25.93 -9.48 -30.51
C TYR A 154 26.51 -10.49 -29.50
N SER A 155 26.01 -11.74 -29.50
CA SER A 155 26.37 -12.78 -28.51
C SER A 155 26.17 -12.28 -27.07
N LEU A 156 24.98 -11.78 -26.79
CA LEU A 156 24.55 -11.26 -25.48
C LEU A 156 23.40 -12.07 -24.94
N MET A 157 23.37 -12.25 -23.63
CA MET A 157 22.25 -12.82 -22.89
C MET A 157 21.41 -11.70 -22.23
N PRO A 158 20.14 -11.93 -21.91
CA PRO A 158 19.34 -10.98 -21.14
C PRO A 158 20.00 -10.57 -19.81
N SER A 159 20.69 -11.50 -19.14
CA SER A 159 21.46 -11.27 -17.90
C SER A 159 22.61 -10.27 -18.08
N ASP A 160 23.22 -10.20 -19.26
CA ASP A 160 24.29 -9.23 -19.53
C ASP A 160 23.73 -7.81 -19.57
N VAL A 161 22.51 -7.65 -20.12
CA VAL A 161 21.81 -6.36 -20.13
C VAL A 161 21.40 -5.96 -18.74
N GLN A 162 20.85 -6.89 -17.95
CA GLN A 162 20.50 -6.64 -16.55
C GLN A 162 21.74 -6.18 -15.74
N SER A 163 22.83 -6.93 -15.81
CA SER A 163 24.08 -6.58 -15.12
C SER A 163 24.64 -5.22 -15.55
N ALA A 164 24.51 -4.87 -16.82
CA ALA A 164 24.95 -3.58 -17.33
C ALA A 164 24.09 -2.43 -16.80
N ILE A 165 22.78 -2.64 -16.64
CA ILE A 165 21.87 -1.67 -16.04
C ILE A 165 22.19 -1.49 -14.55
N GLU A 166 22.32 -2.59 -13.80
CA GLU A 166 22.69 -2.57 -12.38
C GLU A 166 23.99 -1.84 -12.13
N ALA A 167 25.03 -2.09 -12.95
CA ALA A 167 26.33 -1.46 -12.83
C ALA A 167 26.33 0.06 -13.11
N GLN A 168 25.44 0.53 -14.00
CA GLN A 168 25.44 1.94 -14.44
C GLN A 168 24.28 2.76 -13.85
N ASN A 169 23.24 2.12 -13.31
CA ASN A 169 22.12 2.79 -12.65
C ASN A 169 22.30 2.79 -11.12
N VAL A 170 23.47 3.19 -10.66
CA VAL A 170 23.81 3.26 -9.23
C VAL A 170 23.93 4.68 -8.75
N GLN A 171 23.59 4.90 -7.50
CA GLN A 171 23.85 6.17 -6.82
C GLN A 171 25.22 6.12 -6.16
N VAL A 172 26.16 6.93 -6.64
CA VAL A 172 27.51 6.99 -6.10
C VAL A 172 27.65 8.25 -5.23
N THR A 173 28.10 8.05 -3.99
CA THR A 173 28.46 9.15 -3.11
C THR A 173 29.87 9.62 -3.47
N ALA A 174 29.95 10.71 -4.21
CA ALA A 174 31.22 11.32 -4.58
C ALA A 174 31.64 12.32 -3.49
N GLY A 175 32.59 12.05 -2.69
CA GLY A 175 33.07 12.84 -1.56
C GLY A 175 33.25 14.36 -1.79
N LYS A 176 34.13 14.98 -1.01
CA LYS A 176 34.49 16.41 -1.13
C LYS A 176 35.97 16.54 -1.45
N ILE A 177 36.30 17.37 -2.43
CA ILE A 177 37.68 17.80 -2.67
C ILE A 177 38.01 18.85 -1.61
N GLY A 178 39.18 18.73 -0.96
CA GLY A 178 39.59 19.66 0.08
C GLY A 178 38.94 19.50 1.44
N ALA A 179 38.32 18.33 1.71
CA ALA A 179 37.86 17.98 3.06
C ALA A 179 39.06 17.69 3.98
N LEU A 180 38.91 18.00 5.29
CA LEU A 180 39.94 17.70 6.29
C LEU A 180 40.15 16.19 6.47
N PRO A 181 41.37 15.70 6.66
CA PRO A 181 42.64 16.46 6.74
C PRO A 181 43.16 16.88 5.34
N SER A 182 43.38 18.17 5.12
CA SER A 182 43.91 18.73 3.86
C SER A 182 45.25 19.42 4.08
N PRO A 183 46.16 19.51 3.06
CA PRO A 183 47.36 20.30 3.15
C PRO A 183 47.05 21.78 3.40
N ASN A 184 47.90 22.48 4.17
CA ASN A 184 47.72 23.91 4.53
C ASN A 184 47.62 24.87 3.32
N THR A 185 47.92 24.39 2.13
CA THR A 185 47.85 25.15 0.87
C THR A 185 46.48 25.08 0.16
N GLN A 186 45.57 24.25 0.63
CA GLN A 186 44.28 24.05 -0.03
C GLN A 186 43.24 24.99 0.56
N GLN A 187 42.86 26.00 -0.20
CA GLN A 187 41.91 27.04 0.21
C GLN A 187 40.47 26.79 -0.30
N LEU A 188 40.25 25.80 -1.16
CA LEU A 188 38.97 25.56 -1.78
C LEU A 188 38.43 24.18 -1.38
N THR A 189 37.20 24.15 -0.85
CA THR A 189 36.44 22.93 -0.63
C THR A 189 35.31 22.85 -1.64
N ALA A 190 35.28 21.81 -2.45
CA ALA A 190 34.20 21.57 -3.42
C ALA A 190 33.54 20.20 -3.19
N THR A 191 32.25 20.18 -3.14
CA THR A 191 31.49 18.92 -3.12
C THR A 191 31.41 18.38 -4.54
N VAL A 192 31.93 17.17 -4.73
CA VAL A 192 31.78 16.46 -6.03
C VAL A 192 30.38 15.87 -6.08
N ARG A 193 29.62 16.26 -7.07
CA ARG A 193 28.32 15.61 -7.37
C ARG A 193 28.55 14.60 -8.50
N ALA A 194 28.40 13.33 -8.20
CA ALA A 194 28.31 12.32 -9.22
C ALA A 194 26.88 12.26 -9.78
N GLN A 195 26.74 11.71 -10.98
CA GLN A 195 25.44 11.43 -11.56
C GLN A 195 24.69 10.45 -10.63
N SER A 196 23.45 10.80 -10.28
CA SER A 196 22.55 9.90 -9.57
C SER A 196 21.97 8.84 -10.51
N ARG A 197 21.02 8.04 -10.03
CA ARG A 197 20.29 7.08 -10.87
C ARG A 197 19.78 7.72 -12.16
N LEU A 198 19.75 6.93 -13.22
CA LEU A 198 19.28 7.36 -14.53
C LEU A 198 17.78 7.67 -14.47
N GLN A 199 17.37 8.77 -15.09
CA GLN A 199 15.99 9.27 -14.99
C GLN A 199 15.27 9.37 -16.35
N THR A 200 16.03 9.41 -17.46
CA THR A 200 15.45 9.64 -18.79
C THR A 200 15.63 8.43 -19.70
N VAL A 201 14.70 8.26 -20.62
CA VAL A 201 14.74 7.22 -21.65
C VAL A 201 16.06 7.24 -22.42
N ASP A 202 16.58 8.43 -22.73
CA ASP A 202 17.83 8.58 -23.48
C ASP A 202 19.07 8.18 -22.67
N GLN A 203 19.04 8.38 -21.37
CA GLN A 203 20.11 7.88 -20.49
C GLN A 203 20.13 6.34 -20.49
N PHE A 204 18.98 5.70 -20.35
CA PHE A 204 18.87 4.24 -20.41
C PHE A 204 19.27 3.68 -21.79
N LYS A 205 18.86 4.31 -22.89
CA LYS A 205 19.25 3.93 -24.25
C LYS A 205 20.77 3.92 -24.44
N ASN A 206 21.49 4.79 -23.73
CA ASN A 206 22.94 4.98 -23.88
C ASN A 206 23.77 4.10 -22.92
N ILE A 207 23.18 3.32 -22.04
CA ILE A 207 23.90 2.32 -21.22
C ILE A 207 24.72 1.40 -22.14
N ILE A 208 25.97 1.19 -21.78
CA ILE A 208 26.90 0.31 -22.51
C ILE A 208 26.73 -1.10 -21.98
N VAL A 209 26.32 -2.03 -22.86
CA VAL A 209 26.14 -3.45 -22.51
C VAL A 209 27.43 -4.24 -22.78
N LYS A 210 28.11 -3.93 -23.90
CA LYS A 210 29.32 -4.63 -24.28
C LYS A 210 30.31 -3.68 -24.96
N SER A 211 31.57 -3.81 -24.62
CA SER A 211 32.68 -3.15 -25.32
C SER A 211 33.47 -4.19 -26.08
N GLN A 212 33.72 -3.96 -27.36
CA GLN A 212 34.51 -4.85 -28.22
C GLN A 212 35.99 -4.41 -28.20
N SER A 213 36.87 -5.35 -28.57
CA SER A 213 38.32 -5.10 -28.57
C SER A 213 38.77 -4.10 -29.61
N ASP A 214 37.94 -3.83 -30.62
CA ASP A 214 38.16 -2.82 -31.66
C ASP A 214 37.69 -1.41 -31.25
N GLY A 215 37.20 -1.24 -30.02
CA GLY A 215 36.63 0.01 -29.49
C GLY A 215 35.18 0.26 -29.83
N ALA A 216 34.51 -0.63 -30.56
CA ALA A 216 33.07 -0.55 -30.79
C ALA A 216 32.31 -0.87 -29.49
N VAL A 217 31.24 -0.11 -29.23
CA VAL A 217 30.39 -0.28 -28.04
C VAL A 217 28.98 -0.61 -28.47
N VAL A 218 28.43 -1.64 -27.85
CA VAL A 218 27.00 -2.02 -27.97
C VAL A 218 26.24 -1.38 -26.82
N ARG A 219 25.20 -0.63 -27.14
CA ARG A 219 24.34 0.07 -26.17
C ARG A 219 22.98 -0.59 -26.11
N ILE A 220 22.20 -0.30 -25.07
CA ILE A 220 20.84 -0.84 -24.92
C ILE A 220 19.98 -0.53 -26.14
N LYS A 221 20.06 0.66 -26.72
CA LYS A 221 19.32 1.05 -27.95
C LYS A 221 19.57 0.12 -29.14
N ASP A 222 20.73 -0.55 -29.20
CA ASP A 222 21.12 -1.41 -30.31
C ASP A 222 20.46 -2.79 -30.19
N VAL A 223 20.10 -3.22 -28.97
CA VAL A 223 19.57 -4.56 -28.65
C VAL A 223 18.17 -4.53 -28.05
N ALA A 224 17.62 -3.33 -27.73
CA ALA A 224 16.33 -3.18 -27.08
C ALA A 224 15.61 -1.90 -27.50
N ARG A 225 14.28 -1.89 -27.34
CA ARG A 225 13.45 -0.68 -27.34
C ARG A 225 13.26 -0.21 -25.92
N VAL A 226 13.56 1.04 -25.63
CA VAL A 226 13.41 1.67 -24.32
C VAL A 226 12.33 2.73 -24.41
N GLU A 227 11.37 2.66 -23.52
CA GLU A 227 10.26 3.60 -23.42
C GLU A 227 9.76 3.72 -21.99
N MET A 228 9.11 4.84 -21.67
CA MET A 228 8.33 4.97 -20.45
C MET A 228 6.98 4.29 -20.69
N GLY A 229 6.58 3.42 -19.79
CA GLY A 229 5.32 2.69 -19.88
C GLY A 229 4.82 2.28 -18.50
N SER A 230 3.67 1.61 -18.46
CA SER A 230 3.14 1.08 -17.20
C SER A 230 4.06 0.01 -16.61
N GLU A 231 4.24 0.00 -15.30
CA GLU A 231 4.96 -1.06 -14.60
C GLU A 231 4.32 -2.43 -14.82
N ASP A 232 2.97 -2.47 -14.85
CA ASP A 232 2.20 -3.67 -15.12
C ASP A 232 1.08 -3.37 -16.13
N TYR A 233 0.83 -4.30 -17.04
CA TYR A 233 -0.26 -4.26 -18.03
C TYR A 233 -1.33 -5.33 -17.80
N THR A 234 -1.20 -6.13 -16.73
CA THR A 234 -2.14 -7.23 -16.45
C THR A 234 -3.46 -6.73 -15.89
N ALA A 235 -3.43 -5.60 -15.16
CA ALA A 235 -4.61 -4.99 -14.57
C ALA A 235 -4.84 -3.57 -15.10
N ILE A 236 -6.02 -3.33 -15.66
CA ILE A 236 -6.45 -2.00 -16.14
C ILE A 236 -7.67 -1.58 -15.33
N GLY A 237 -7.53 -0.49 -14.55
CA GLY A 237 -8.64 0.10 -13.81
C GLY A 237 -9.60 0.87 -14.70
N LYS A 238 -10.89 0.61 -14.55
CA LYS A 238 -11.96 1.40 -15.17
C LYS A 238 -13.09 1.63 -14.18
N LEU A 239 -13.61 2.86 -14.17
CA LEU A 239 -14.81 3.23 -13.42
C LEU A 239 -15.84 3.83 -14.37
N ASN A 240 -17.03 3.24 -14.45
CA ASN A 240 -18.10 3.66 -15.37
C ASN A 240 -17.66 3.78 -16.85
N GLY A 241 -16.67 2.97 -17.26
CA GLY A 241 -16.10 2.99 -18.61
C GLY A 241 -14.89 3.90 -18.79
N HIS A 242 -14.66 4.84 -17.90
CA HIS A 242 -13.52 5.77 -17.92
C HIS A 242 -12.25 5.14 -17.34
N PRO A 243 -11.05 5.51 -17.81
CA PRO A 243 -9.80 5.10 -17.21
C PRO A 243 -9.74 5.52 -15.73
N SER A 244 -9.32 4.64 -14.86
CA SER A 244 -9.26 4.91 -13.41
C SER A 244 -8.12 4.20 -12.73
N ALA A 245 -7.72 4.74 -11.59
CA ALA A 245 -6.90 4.08 -10.58
C ALA A 245 -7.55 4.30 -9.20
N GLY A 246 -7.26 3.44 -8.24
CA GLY A 246 -7.88 3.53 -6.94
C GLY A 246 -6.92 3.29 -5.79
N VAL A 247 -7.31 3.76 -4.62
CA VAL A 247 -6.65 3.45 -3.36
C VAL A 247 -7.65 2.84 -2.41
N ALA A 248 -7.35 1.65 -1.92
CA ALA A 248 -8.08 1.04 -0.83
C ALA A 248 -7.41 1.38 0.48
N VAL A 249 -8.21 1.76 1.45
CA VAL A 249 -7.80 2.09 2.81
C VAL A 249 -8.19 0.95 3.72
N MET A 250 -7.25 0.40 4.45
CA MET A 250 -7.47 -0.59 5.49
C MET A 250 -7.31 0.04 6.87
N LEU A 251 -8.16 -0.37 7.80
CA LEU A 251 -8.18 0.18 9.13
C LEU A 251 -7.06 -0.40 9.99
N SER A 252 -6.44 0.43 10.82
CA SER A 252 -5.54 -0.03 11.87
C SER A 252 -6.33 -0.81 12.94
N PRO A 253 -5.78 -1.90 13.50
CA PRO A 253 -6.43 -2.61 14.58
C PRO A 253 -6.79 -1.68 15.75
N GLY A 254 -8.05 -1.75 16.22
CA GLY A 254 -8.56 -0.91 17.31
C GLY A 254 -8.98 0.51 16.93
N ALA A 255 -8.75 0.95 15.70
CA ALA A 255 -9.17 2.28 15.26
C ALA A 255 -10.69 2.36 15.00
N ASN A 256 -11.24 3.57 15.14
CA ASN A 256 -12.66 3.83 14.90
C ASN A 256 -12.92 4.04 13.39
N ALA A 257 -13.68 3.12 12.79
CA ALA A 257 -13.95 3.11 11.36
C ALA A 257 -14.64 4.40 10.85
N LEU A 258 -15.63 4.93 11.59
CA LEU A 258 -16.37 6.14 11.17
C LEU A 258 -15.49 7.39 11.22
N ASN A 259 -14.71 7.52 12.30
CA ASN A 259 -13.79 8.66 12.46
C ASN A 259 -12.68 8.61 11.40
N THR A 260 -12.03 7.46 11.23
CA THR A 260 -10.96 7.29 10.23
C THR A 260 -11.47 7.56 8.81
N ALA A 261 -12.65 7.03 8.44
CA ALA A 261 -13.21 7.29 7.12
C ALA A 261 -13.53 8.78 6.90
N THR A 262 -14.00 9.48 7.92
CA THR A 262 -14.24 10.93 7.84
C THR A 262 -12.93 11.68 7.60
N LEU A 263 -11.89 11.40 8.40
CA LEU A 263 -10.57 12.01 8.23
C LEU A 263 -9.95 11.73 6.86
N VAL A 264 -10.09 10.49 6.36
CA VAL A 264 -9.62 10.10 5.03
C VAL A 264 -10.38 10.86 3.94
N LYS A 265 -11.72 10.95 4.01
CA LYS A 265 -12.53 11.69 3.04
C LYS A 265 -12.20 13.19 3.05
N ASP A 266 -12.02 13.79 4.22
CA ASP A 266 -11.60 15.18 4.36
C ASP A 266 -10.23 15.41 3.71
N LYS A 267 -9.29 14.48 3.92
CA LYS A 267 -7.97 14.54 3.31
C LYS A 267 -8.03 14.40 1.79
N ILE A 268 -8.86 13.51 1.27
CA ILE A 268 -9.11 13.35 -0.17
C ILE A 268 -9.73 14.63 -0.76
N ALA A 269 -10.66 15.28 -0.05
CA ALA A 269 -11.25 16.54 -0.48
C ALA A 269 -10.23 17.71 -0.57
N GLU A 270 -9.15 17.68 0.23
CA GLU A 270 -8.04 18.61 0.05
C GLU A 270 -7.34 18.38 -1.30
N PHE A 271 -7.07 17.13 -1.68
CA PHE A 271 -6.42 16.80 -2.95
C PHE A 271 -7.30 17.14 -4.14
N GLN A 272 -8.62 16.97 -4.03
CA GLN A 272 -9.56 17.27 -5.10
C GLN A 272 -9.45 18.72 -5.58
N ARG A 273 -9.07 19.67 -4.70
CA ARG A 273 -8.85 21.07 -5.07
C ARG A 273 -7.65 21.29 -5.99
N ASN A 274 -6.67 20.41 -5.95
CA ASN A 274 -5.41 20.49 -6.69
C ASN A 274 -5.29 19.42 -7.77
N MET A 275 -6.38 18.73 -8.10
CA MET A 275 -6.38 17.70 -9.13
C MET A 275 -6.23 18.29 -10.53
N PRO A 276 -5.61 17.53 -11.46
CA PRO A 276 -5.63 17.87 -12.87
C PRO A 276 -7.06 18.04 -13.40
N GLN A 277 -7.23 18.91 -14.40
CA GLN A 277 -8.54 19.11 -15.02
C GLN A 277 -9.03 17.82 -15.68
N GLY A 278 -10.27 17.45 -15.42
CA GLY A 278 -10.88 16.23 -15.93
C GLY A 278 -10.88 15.06 -14.96
N TYR A 279 -10.06 15.11 -13.91
CA TYR A 279 -10.08 14.07 -12.89
C TYR A 279 -11.21 14.31 -11.89
N ASP A 280 -11.86 13.21 -11.48
CA ASP A 280 -12.90 13.21 -10.45
C ASP A 280 -12.71 12.00 -9.53
N ILE A 281 -13.35 12.04 -8.36
CA ILE A 281 -13.23 11.01 -7.33
C ILE A 281 -14.59 10.37 -7.08
N ALA A 282 -14.60 9.04 -6.98
CA ALA A 282 -15.76 8.30 -6.52
C ALA A 282 -15.34 7.28 -5.43
N TYR A 283 -16.32 6.87 -4.63
CA TYR A 283 -16.15 5.88 -3.59
C TYR A 283 -16.93 4.62 -3.94
N PRO A 284 -16.38 3.70 -4.77
CA PRO A 284 -17.10 2.50 -5.21
C PRO A 284 -17.39 1.54 -4.06
N LYS A 285 -16.63 1.62 -2.99
CA LYS A 285 -16.88 0.87 -1.75
C LYS A 285 -16.64 1.77 -0.55
N ASP A 286 -17.67 1.89 0.28
CA ASP A 286 -17.61 2.56 1.57
C ASP A 286 -18.35 1.72 2.61
N SER A 287 -17.58 1.07 3.48
CA SER A 287 -18.14 0.23 4.55
C SER A 287 -18.80 1.08 5.65
N THR A 288 -18.48 2.37 5.72
CA THR A 288 -18.99 3.26 6.79
C THR A 288 -20.42 3.73 6.55
N GLU A 289 -20.88 3.77 5.30
CA GLU A 289 -22.29 4.10 5.01
C GLU A 289 -23.23 3.06 5.63
N PHE A 290 -22.91 1.77 5.47
CA PHE A 290 -23.69 0.70 6.10
C PHE A 290 -23.66 0.77 7.63
N ILE A 291 -22.49 1.04 8.21
CA ILE A 291 -22.34 1.19 9.67
C ILE A 291 -23.18 2.37 10.16
N LYS A 292 -23.12 3.50 9.46
CA LYS A 292 -23.88 4.71 9.81
C LYS A 292 -25.38 4.47 9.77
N ILE A 293 -25.89 3.88 8.69
CA ILE A 293 -27.32 3.53 8.57
C ILE A 293 -27.71 2.56 9.69
N SER A 294 -26.91 1.54 9.97
CA SER A 294 -27.20 0.58 11.04
C SER A 294 -27.26 1.23 12.43
N VAL A 295 -26.38 2.20 12.71
CA VAL A 295 -26.39 2.96 13.96
C VAL A 295 -27.62 3.86 14.04
N GLU A 296 -27.99 4.55 12.94
CA GLU A 296 -29.19 5.38 12.87
C GLU A 296 -30.47 4.56 13.08
N ASP A 297 -30.56 3.37 12.46
CA ASP A 297 -31.69 2.43 12.64
C ASP A 297 -31.81 1.96 14.10
N VAL A 298 -30.70 1.65 14.76
CA VAL A 298 -30.69 1.26 16.19
C VAL A 298 -31.17 2.42 17.06
N ILE A 299 -30.72 3.66 16.80
CA ILE A 299 -31.17 4.84 17.55
C ILE A 299 -32.65 5.09 17.33
N GLN A 300 -33.13 4.95 16.09
CA GLN A 300 -34.53 5.12 15.76
C GLN A 300 -35.41 4.07 16.45
N THR A 301 -35.06 2.78 16.35
CA THR A 301 -35.80 1.69 16.98
C THR A 301 -35.80 1.81 18.51
N LEU A 302 -34.70 2.27 19.09
CA LEU A 302 -34.61 2.55 20.52
C LEU A 302 -35.59 3.66 20.93
N PHE A 303 -35.64 4.75 20.15
CA PHE A 303 -36.59 5.85 20.40
C PHE A 303 -38.04 5.39 20.26
N GLU A 304 -38.37 4.63 19.21
CA GLU A 304 -39.72 4.04 19.01
C GLU A 304 -40.11 3.12 20.18
N ALA A 305 -39.18 2.30 20.65
CA ALA A 305 -39.41 1.43 21.80
C ALA A 305 -39.72 2.21 23.08
N ILE A 306 -38.94 3.28 23.34
CA ILE A 306 -39.17 4.18 24.49
C ILE A 306 -40.57 4.83 24.42
N VAL A 307 -40.96 5.35 23.26
CA VAL A 307 -42.26 5.97 23.04
C VAL A 307 -43.35 4.94 23.26
N LEU A 308 -43.23 3.75 22.72
CA LEU A 308 -44.23 2.70 22.88
C LEU A 308 -44.38 2.30 24.35
N VAL A 309 -43.27 2.08 25.09
CA VAL A 309 -43.30 1.76 26.52
C VAL A 309 -43.99 2.88 27.31
N VAL A 310 -43.68 4.14 27.04
CA VAL A 310 -44.32 5.30 27.70
C VAL A 310 -45.83 5.32 27.39
N CYS A 311 -46.25 5.09 26.14
CA CYS A 311 -47.65 4.99 25.75
C CYS A 311 -48.38 3.89 26.48
N VAL A 312 -47.85 2.69 26.56
CA VAL A 312 -48.41 1.55 27.25
C VAL A 312 -48.56 1.85 28.75
N MET A 313 -47.50 2.39 29.37
CA MET A 313 -47.53 2.76 30.78
C MET A 313 -48.60 3.85 31.05
N TYR A 314 -48.75 4.82 30.15
CA TYR A 314 -49.79 5.84 30.26
C TYR A 314 -51.20 5.24 30.20
N LEU A 315 -51.46 4.29 29.31
CA LEU A 315 -52.75 3.60 29.19
C LEU A 315 -53.10 2.83 30.45
N PHE A 316 -52.13 2.18 31.11
CA PHE A 316 -52.39 1.40 32.33
C PHE A 316 -52.45 2.24 33.59
N LEU A 317 -51.61 3.27 33.74
CA LEU A 317 -51.59 4.10 34.96
C LEU A 317 -52.62 5.25 34.92
N GLN A 318 -53.07 5.66 33.76
CA GLN A 318 -54.03 6.76 33.53
C GLN A 318 -53.66 8.09 34.28
N ASN A 319 -52.42 8.25 34.65
CA ASN A 319 -51.92 9.37 35.42
C ASN A 319 -50.58 9.85 34.87
N LEU A 320 -50.59 11.06 34.29
CA LEU A 320 -49.40 11.62 33.61
C LEU A 320 -48.18 11.78 34.54
N ARG A 321 -48.42 12.12 35.82
CA ARG A 321 -47.34 12.27 36.81
C ARG A 321 -46.70 10.93 37.16
N ALA A 322 -47.51 9.86 37.26
CA ALA A 322 -46.98 8.51 37.52
C ALA A 322 -46.22 7.92 36.32
N THR A 323 -46.61 8.27 35.10
CA THR A 323 -45.96 7.85 33.87
C THR A 323 -44.64 8.56 33.63
N LEU A 324 -44.47 9.79 34.13
CA LEU A 324 -43.23 10.58 33.95
C LEU A 324 -42.00 9.90 34.64
N ILE A 325 -42.24 9.22 35.76
CA ILE A 325 -41.17 8.57 36.52
C ILE A 325 -40.48 7.47 35.67
N PRO A 326 -41.15 6.46 35.12
CA PRO A 326 -40.53 5.45 34.25
C PRO A 326 -40.08 6.05 32.91
N ALA A 327 -40.78 7.09 32.38
CA ALA A 327 -40.38 7.76 31.16
C ALA A 327 -38.97 8.42 31.27
N LEU A 328 -38.61 8.90 32.45
CA LEU A 328 -37.27 9.44 32.75
C LEU A 328 -36.30 8.36 33.16
N ALA A 329 -36.76 7.31 33.83
CA ALA A 329 -35.87 6.22 34.29
C ALA A 329 -35.28 5.41 33.15
N VAL A 330 -36.05 5.12 32.08
CA VAL A 330 -35.61 4.29 30.94
C VAL A 330 -34.40 4.93 30.23
N PRO A 331 -34.40 6.21 29.81
CA PRO A 331 -33.23 6.84 29.20
C PRO A 331 -32.02 6.87 30.14
N VAL A 332 -32.23 7.12 31.44
CA VAL A 332 -31.13 7.18 32.43
C VAL A 332 -30.47 5.81 32.58
N VAL A 333 -31.24 4.74 32.67
CA VAL A 333 -30.71 3.37 32.76
C VAL A 333 -29.94 3.00 31.50
N LEU A 334 -30.47 3.35 30.30
CA LEU A 334 -29.79 3.10 29.03
C LEU A 334 -28.43 3.83 28.95
N LEU A 335 -28.44 5.14 29.27
CA LEU A 335 -27.21 5.93 29.30
C LEU A 335 -26.20 5.40 30.33
N GLY A 336 -26.70 4.95 31.49
CA GLY A 336 -25.89 4.30 32.52
C GLY A 336 -25.24 3.00 32.02
N THR A 337 -26.01 2.18 31.31
CA THR A 337 -25.50 0.92 30.74
C THR A 337 -24.43 1.19 29.66
N PHE A 338 -24.67 2.15 28.75
CA PHE A 338 -23.68 2.54 27.76
C PHE A 338 -22.44 3.20 28.40
N GLY A 339 -22.60 3.96 29.48
CA GLY A 339 -21.49 4.52 30.23
C GLY A 339 -20.61 3.44 30.88
N VAL A 340 -21.19 2.38 31.40
CA VAL A 340 -20.43 1.24 31.92
C VAL A 340 -19.73 0.48 30.80
N LEU A 341 -20.42 0.22 29.67
CA LEU A 341 -19.83 -0.43 28.50
C LEU A 341 -18.64 0.36 27.88
N ALA A 342 -18.67 1.70 28.02
CA ALA A 342 -17.56 2.54 27.54
C ALA A 342 -16.33 2.51 28.45
N LEU A 343 -16.45 2.00 29.68
CA LEU A 343 -15.34 1.87 30.64
C LEU A 343 -14.63 0.52 30.55
N PHE A 344 -15.27 -0.48 29.92
CA PHE A 344 -14.72 -1.81 29.67
C PHE A 344 -14.39 -2.01 28.20
#